data_cb26e460941691bca26ecfb3ba25afff
#
_entry.id   cb26e460941691bca26ecfb3ba25afff
#
_cell.length_a   1.000
_cell.length_b   1.000
_cell.length_c   1.000
_cell.angle_alpha   90.00
_cell.angle_beta   90.00
_cell.angle_gamma   90.00
#
_symmetry.space_group_name_H-M   'P 1'
#
loop_
_entity.id
_entity.type
_entity.pdbx_description
1 polymer ?
#
loop_
_entity_poly.entity_id
_entity_poly.type
_entity_poly.pdbx_seq_one_letter_code
_entity_poly.pdbx_strand_id
1 'polypeptide(L)'
;MIKMENDVLSVEIAEHGAELTKLYNKKTGTDLLWDAEPKFWKRHSPVLFPNVGKTYKNTVKINGTQYPTSQHGFARDSEFKCIHAGKETSTFLLTSTEEMKEVYPFDFELFITYTLEKNVLHVKWEVKNPSDETIYFTIGAHPAFRFAKNEEGKTDYILKFPGKDELKYCLINMKEMAPDPEELHEMKLNEETYPLTEELFENDALIFDNTQIEEAWICHKDGTPYVGVKSEGFPSYGIWSVKDAPFVCLEPWMGRCDNIGFDKEISEKPGINKVESGETFEKEYQIVVTI
;
A
#
# COMPACT_ATOMS: atom_id res chain seq x y z
N MET A 1 12.01 -14.82 8.75
CA MET A 1 12.21 -13.42 9.19
C MET A 1 13.59 -12.96 8.79
N ILE A 2 13.71 -11.98 7.94
CA ILE A 2 14.98 -11.40 7.46
C ILE A 2 15.17 -10.05 8.15
N LYS A 3 16.37 -9.80 8.66
CA LYS A 3 16.74 -8.55 9.32
C LYS A 3 17.75 -7.80 8.46
N MET A 4 17.50 -6.50 8.26
CA MET A 4 18.41 -5.58 7.58
C MET A 4 18.68 -4.39 8.49
N GLU A 5 19.87 -3.82 8.42
CA GLU A 5 20.19 -2.61 9.19
C GLU A 5 21.34 -1.81 8.58
N ASN A 6 21.30 -0.50 8.81
CA ASN A 6 22.40 0.41 8.61
C ASN A 6 22.66 1.23 9.91
N ASP A 7 23.35 2.34 9.84
CA ASP A 7 23.65 3.17 11.02
C ASP A 7 22.43 3.95 11.57
N VAL A 8 21.35 4.03 10.81
CA VAL A 8 20.15 4.82 11.13
C VAL A 8 18.94 3.92 11.39
N LEU A 9 18.69 2.95 10.52
CA LEU A 9 17.49 2.12 10.53
C LEU A 9 17.82 0.65 10.78
N SER A 10 16.88 -0.05 11.40
CA SER A 10 16.80 -1.51 11.45
C SER A 10 15.39 -1.93 11.04
N VAL A 11 15.29 -2.87 10.10
CA VAL A 11 14.01 -3.39 9.59
C VAL A 11 13.97 -4.91 9.71
N GLU A 12 12.76 -5.44 9.88
CA GLU A 12 12.50 -6.87 9.86
C GLU A 12 11.41 -7.15 8.83
N ILE A 13 11.63 -8.18 8.00
CA ILE A 13 10.70 -8.57 6.92
C ILE A 13 10.38 -10.06 7.09
N ALA A 14 9.09 -10.39 7.14
CA ALA A 14 8.62 -11.76 7.15
C ALA A 14 8.65 -12.35 5.74
N GLU A 15 8.93 -13.65 5.59
CA GLU A 15 8.77 -14.36 4.31
C GLU A 15 7.29 -14.55 3.97
N HIS A 16 6.43 -14.67 4.98
CA HIS A 16 4.99 -14.60 4.81
C HIS A 16 4.56 -13.20 4.35
N GLY A 17 3.99 -13.10 3.14
CA GLY A 17 3.61 -11.84 2.51
C GLY A 17 4.77 -10.96 2.06
N ALA A 18 6.04 -11.39 2.22
CA ALA A 18 7.21 -10.51 2.18
C ALA A 18 6.99 -9.22 2.99
N GLU A 19 6.23 -9.33 4.09
CA GLU A 19 5.69 -8.20 4.83
C GLU A 19 6.78 -7.52 5.68
N LEU A 20 6.93 -6.19 5.53
CA LEU A 20 7.70 -5.37 6.46
C LEU A 20 6.98 -5.37 7.82
N THR A 21 7.61 -5.93 8.84
CA THR A 21 7.02 -6.13 10.18
C THR A 21 7.62 -5.22 11.25
N LYS A 22 8.75 -4.57 10.93
CA LYS A 22 9.41 -3.62 11.83
C LYS A 22 10.17 -2.56 11.04
N LEU A 23 10.06 -1.32 11.50
CA LEU A 23 10.83 -0.17 11.01
C LEU A 23 11.33 0.64 12.21
N TYR A 24 12.54 0.36 12.65
CA TYR A 24 13.09 0.93 13.87
C TYR A 24 14.12 2.01 13.57
N ASN A 25 13.88 3.24 14.09
CA ASN A 25 14.82 4.34 14.05
C ASN A 25 15.83 4.21 15.21
N LYS A 26 17.07 3.87 14.91
CA LYS A 26 18.15 3.67 15.88
C LYS A 26 18.59 4.97 16.55
N LYS A 27 18.28 6.14 15.96
CA LYS A 27 18.66 7.46 16.51
C LYS A 27 17.70 7.92 17.59
N THR A 28 16.40 7.70 17.39
CA THR A 28 15.35 8.09 18.33
C THR A 28 14.95 6.96 19.30
N GLY A 29 15.30 5.72 18.98
CA GLY A 29 14.88 4.54 19.73
C GLY A 29 13.41 4.17 19.51
N THR A 30 12.80 4.58 18.38
CA THR A 30 11.37 4.44 18.10
C THR A 30 11.13 3.41 17.01
N ASP A 31 10.18 2.49 17.22
CA ASP A 31 9.60 1.68 16.17
C ASP A 31 8.45 2.46 15.53
N LEU A 32 8.55 2.69 14.22
CA LEU A 32 7.58 3.52 13.48
C LEU A 32 6.44 2.68 12.90
N LEU A 33 6.60 1.36 12.83
CA LEU A 33 5.56 0.52 12.24
C LEU A 33 4.58 0.03 13.30
N TRP A 34 3.32 -0.10 12.92
CA TRP A 34 2.27 -0.72 13.73
C TRP A 34 2.64 -2.17 14.05
N ASP A 35 2.38 -2.62 15.26
CA ASP A 35 2.80 -3.93 15.78
C ASP A 35 1.78 -5.05 15.58
N ALA A 36 0.77 -4.82 14.72
CA ALA A 36 -0.28 -5.77 14.36
C ALA A 36 -1.14 -6.26 15.56
N GLU A 37 -1.35 -5.41 16.60
CA GLU A 37 -2.23 -5.74 17.73
C GLU A 37 -3.62 -6.14 17.22
N PRO A 38 -4.06 -7.39 17.45
CA PRO A 38 -5.30 -7.93 16.89
C PRO A 38 -6.58 -7.20 17.27
N LYS A 39 -6.55 -6.43 18.35
CA LYS A 39 -7.68 -5.59 18.79
C LYS A 39 -8.06 -4.57 17.72
N PHE A 40 -7.11 -4.08 16.94
CA PHE A 40 -7.31 -3.07 15.91
C PHE A 40 -7.12 -3.66 14.51
N TRP A 41 -5.90 -4.07 14.18
CA TRP A 41 -5.58 -4.60 12.84
C TRP A 41 -4.37 -5.55 12.90
N LYS A 42 -4.51 -6.75 12.33
CA LYS A 42 -3.59 -7.90 12.46
C LYS A 42 -2.38 -7.87 11.53
N ARG A 43 -2.15 -6.77 10.80
CA ARG A 43 -1.08 -6.66 9.82
C ARG A 43 -0.23 -5.42 10.10
N HIS A 44 0.97 -5.36 9.52
CA HIS A 44 1.92 -4.26 9.67
C HIS A 44 1.98 -3.40 8.41
N SER A 45 2.36 -4.02 7.28
CA SER A 45 2.58 -3.37 5.97
C SER A 45 2.40 -4.37 4.82
N PRO A 46 1.21 -4.94 4.63
CA PRO A 46 1.03 -5.97 3.62
C PRO A 46 1.17 -5.44 2.20
N VAL A 47 1.67 -6.28 1.29
CA VAL A 47 1.60 -6.03 -0.15
C VAL A 47 0.23 -6.44 -0.67
N LEU A 48 -0.33 -5.63 -1.55
CA LEU A 48 -1.65 -5.82 -2.16
C LEU A 48 -1.46 -6.28 -3.61
N PHE A 49 -1.71 -7.57 -3.89
CA PHE A 49 -1.56 -8.17 -5.22
C PHE A 49 -2.34 -9.49 -5.32
N PRO A 50 -2.99 -9.83 -6.44
CA PRO A 50 -3.04 -9.10 -7.72
C PRO A 50 -4.12 -8.01 -7.78
N ASN A 51 -4.81 -7.71 -6.68
CA ASN A 51 -5.77 -6.61 -6.62
C ASN A 51 -5.60 -5.77 -5.36
N VAL A 52 -5.73 -4.45 -5.52
CA VAL A 52 -5.82 -3.47 -4.43
C VAL A 52 -7.30 -3.32 -4.04
N GLY A 53 -7.59 -3.37 -2.74
CA GLY A 53 -8.96 -3.27 -2.24
C GLY A 53 -9.82 -4.46 -2.64
N LYS A 54 -11.11 -4.21 -2.81
CA LYS A 54 -12.09 -5.20 -3.29
C LYS A 54 -12.36 -5.01 -4.78
N THR A 55 -12.57 -6.09 -5.50
CA THR A 55 -13.25 -6.06 -6.79
C THR A 55 -14.77 -5.97 -6.57
N TYR A 56 -15.48 -5.39 -7.52
CA TYR A 56 -16.94 -5.28 -7.39
C TYR A 56 -17.59 -6.65 -7.31
N LYS A 57 -18.42 -6.87 -6.27
CA LYS A 57 -19.04 -8.16 -5.92
C LYS A 57 -18.04 -9.30 -5.64
N ASN A 58 -16.79 -8.98 -5.32
CA ASN A 58 -15.72 -9.96 -5.07
C ASN A 58 -15.48 -10.93 -6.24
N THR A 59 -15.62 -10.46 -7.46
CA THR A 59 -15.33 -11.22 -8.68
C THR A 59 -14.56 -10.38 -9.68
N VAL A 60 -13.78 -11.04 -10.53
CA VAL A 60 -13.12 -10.43 -11.67
C VAL A 60 -13.42 -11.26 -12.93
N LYS A 61 -13.60 -10.60 -14.05
CA LYS A 61 -13.81 -11.26 -15.34
C LYS A 61 -12.52 -11.26 -16.15
N ILE A 62 -12.07 -12.45 -16.53
CA ILE A 62 -10.82 -12.67 -17.29
C ILE A 62 -11.12 -13.61 -18.43
N ASN A 63 -10.90 -13.16 -19.67
CA ASN A 63 -11.17 -13.93 -20.88
C ASN A 63 -12.60 -14.54 -20.90
N GLY A 64 -13.61 -13.75 -20.50
CA GLY A 64 -15.01 -14.16 -20.46
C GLY A 64 -15.41 -15.02 -19.25
N THR A 65 -14.45 -15.48 -18.44
CA THR A 65 -14.69 -16.31 -17.25
C THR A 65 -14.66 -15.45 -15.98
N GLN A 66 -15.58 -15.71 -15.04
CA GLN A 66 -15.58 -15.05 -13.74
C GLN A 66 -14.77 -15.86 -12.73
N TYR A 67 -13.87 -15.16 -12.02
CA TYR A 67 -13.04 -15.70 -10.94
C TYR A 67 -13.38 -15.01 -9.62
N PRO A 68 -13.40 -15.74 -8.50
CA PRO A 68 -13.57 -15.13 -7.18
C PRO A 68 -12.30 -14.37 -6.78
N THR A 69 -12.47 -13.29 -6.02
CA THR A 69 -11.35 -12.52 -5.49
C THR A 69 -11.50 -12.32 -3.99
N SER A 70 -10.38 -12.12 -3.32
CA SER A 70 -10.31 -11.65 -1.94
C SER A 70 -9.91 -10.18 -1.88
N GLN A 71 -10.29 -9.50 -0.80
CA GLN A 71 -9.81 -8.14 -0.54
C GLN A 71 -8.28 -8.10 -0.48
N HIS A 72 -7.66 -7.24 -1.31
CA HIS A 72 -6.21 -7.08 -1.45
C HIS A 72 -5.48 -8.28 -2.05
N GLY A 73 -6.18 -9.22 -2.65
CA GLY A 73 -5.59 -10.40 -3.27
C GLY A 73 -4.99 -11.39 -2.28
N PHE A 74 -4.05 -12.20 -2.76
CA PHE A 74 -3.50 -13.32 -2.01
C PHE A 74 -2.01 -13.15 -1.63
N ALA A 75 -1.28 -12.23 -2.24
CA ALA A 75 0.17 -12.15 -2.03
C ALA A 75 0.53 -11.94 -0.56
N ARG A 76 -0.24 -11.12 0.17
CA ARG A 76 -0.05 -10.87 1.60
C ARG A 76 -0.24 -12.09 2.50
N ASP A 77 -0.86 -13.16 2.00
CA ASP A 77 -1.14 -14.42 2.70
C ASP A 77 -0.33 -15.59 2.09
N SER A 78 0.63 -15.30 1.21
CA SER A 78 1.48 -16.28 0.52
C SER A 78 2.88 -16.31 1.11
N GLU A 79 3.55 -17.46 1.01
CA GLU A 79 4.95 -17.61 1.40
C GLU A 79 5.86 -17.18 0.25
N PHE A 80 6.65 -16.14 0.47
CA PHE A 80 7.69 -15.70 -0.44
C PHE A 80 9.01 -16.40 -0.12
N LYS A 81 9.76 -16.72 -1.16
CA LYS A 81 11.12 -17.19 -1.01
C LYS A 81 12.07 -16.02 -0.92
N CYS A 82 12.82 -15.88 0.18
CA CYS A 82 13.93 -14.95 0.22
C CYS A 82 15.04 -15.46 -0.71
N ILE A 83 15.32 -14.76 -1.81
CA ILE A 83 16.32 -15.11 -2.81
C ILE A 83 17.62 -14.34 -2.66
N HIS A 84 17.58 -13.23 -1.92
CA HIS A 84 18.75 -12.47 -1.51
C HIS A 84 18.52 -11.90 -0.10
N ALA A 85 19.48 -12.11 0.80
CA ALA A 85 19.48 -11.56 2.15
C ALA A 85 20.83 -10.90 2.44
N GLY A 86 20.88 -9.59 2.33
CA GLY A 86 22.05 -8.77 2.63
C GLY A 86 21.84 -7.88 3.85
N LYS A 87 22.88 -7.13 4.24
CA LYS A 87 22.82 -6.22 5.39
C LYS A 87 21.87 -5.05 5.16
N GLU A 88 21.86 -4.49 3.95
CA GLU A 88 21.09 -3.30 3.57
C GLU A 88 20.12 -3.55 2.40
N THR A 89 20.15 -4.74 1.78
CA THR A 89 19.24 -5.09 0.67
C THR A 89 18.82 -6.53 0.80
N SER A 90 17.52 -6.80 0.61
CA SER A 90 16.96 -8.15 0.55
C SER A 90 15.86 -8.24 -0.49
N THR A 91 15.77 -9.38 -1.17
CA THR A 91 14.80 -9.62 -2.25
C THR A 91 14.01 -10.90 -1.99
N PHE A 92 12.70 -10.79 -2.18
CA PHE A 92 11.73 -11.86 -2.00
C PHE A 92 11.04 -12.15 -3.32
N LEU A 93 10.73 -13.40 -3.58
CA LEU A 93 10.08 -13.88 -4.79
C LEU A 93 8.84 -14.71 -4.46
N LEU A 94 7.72 -14.36 -5.08
CA LEU A 94 6.52 -15.19 -5.18
C LEU A 94 6.31 -15.57 -6.65
N THR A 95 6.25 -16.88 -6.93
CA THR A 95 5.93 -17.40 -8.25
C THR A 95 4.51 -17.97 -8.24
N SER A 96 3.75 -17.79 -9.32
CA SER A 96 2.42 -18.35 -9.48
C SER A 96 2.39 -19.86 -9.23
N THR A 97 1.33 -20.37 -8.64
CA THR A 97 1.08 -21.79 -8.41
C THR A 97 -0.23 -22.21 -9.06
N GLU A 98 -0.45 -23.49 -9.27
CA GLU A 98 -1.72 -23.99 -9.82
C GLU A 98 -2.92 -23.62 -8.94
N GLU A 99 -2.75 -23.56 -7.61
CA GLU A 99 -3.78 -23.13 -6.69
C GLU A 99 -4.12 -21.63 -6.88
N MET A 100 -3.14 -20.77 -7.08
CA MET A 100 -3.36 -19.35 -7.36
C MET A 100 -4.09 -19.13 -8.69
N LYS A 101 -3.85 -20.01 -9.68
CA LYS A 101 -4.51 -19.95 -10.99
C LYS A 101 -6.02 -20.25 -10.92
N GLU A 102 -6.51 -20.87 -9.87
CA GLU A 102 -7.96 -21.05 -9.65
C GLU A 102 -8.70 -19.73 -9.45
N VAL A 103 -8.00 -18.68 -8.99
CA VAL A 103 -8.57 -17.35 -8.71
C VAL A 103 -7.94 -16.23 -9.56
N TYR A 104 -6.74 -16.45 -10.11
CA TYR A 104 -6.02 -15.52 -10.97
C TYR A 104 -5.22 -16.32 -12.02
N PRO A 105 -5.81 -16.59 -13.20
CA PRO A 105 -5.33 -17.60 -14.15
C PRO A 105 -4.12 -17.15 -14.99
N PHE A 106 -3.18 -16.47 -14.38
CA PHE A 106 -1.96 -15.99 -15.05
C PHE A 106 -0.70 -16.56 -14.39
N ASP A 107 0.32 -16.81 -15.18
CA ASP A 107 1.67 -17.04 -14.68
C ASP A 107 2.34 -15.70 -14.40
N PHE A 108 3.00 -15.60 -13.25
CA PHE A 108 3.74 -14.40 -12.85
C PHE A 108 4.93 -14.75 -11.93
N GLU A 109 5.89 -13.85 -11.90
CA GLU A 109 6.91 -13.79 -10.87
C GLU A 109 6.87 -12.39 -10.23
N LEU A 110 6.50 -12.31 -8.93
CA LEU A 110 6.50 -11.07 -8.17
C LEU A 110 7.75 -11.01 -7.29
N PHE A 111 8.61 -10.02 -7.57
CA PHE A 111 9.77 -9.71 -6.74
C PHE A 111 9.46 -8.48 -5.90
N ILE A 112 9.85 -8.54 -4.62
CA ILE A 112 9.83 -7.39 -3.71
C ILE A 112 11.25 -7.22 -3.18
N THR A 113 11.86 -6.07 -3.49
CA THR A 113 13.20 -5.72 -3.03
C THR A 113 13.13 -4.56 -2.06
N TYR A 114 13.67 -4.77 -0.88
CA TYR A 114 13.87 -3.75 0.14
C TYR A 114 15.32 -3.31 0.15
N THR A 115 15.57 -1.99 0.17
CA THR A 115 16.93 -1.43 0.25
C THR A 115 16.96 -0.27 1.24
N LEU A 116 17.92 -0.31 2.16
CA LEU A 116 18.18 0.77 3.13
C LEU A 116 19.23 1.73 2.59
N GLU A 117 18.87 3.00 2.48
CA GLU A 117 19.81 4.08 2.19
C GLU A 117 19.66 5.20 3.21
N LYS A 118 20.62 5.35 4.13
CA LYS A 118 20.55 6.32 5.24
C LYS A 118 19.26 6.17 6.04
N ASN A 119 18.39 7.18 6.01
CA ASN A 119 17.08 7.21 6.68
C ASN A 119 15.91 6.87 5.75
N VAL A 120 16.17 6.26 4.61
CA VAL A 120 15.17 5.87 3.61
C VAL A 120 15.13 4.36 3.47
N LEU A 121 13.95 3.79 3.49
CA LEU A 121 13.67 2.43 3.05
C LEU A 121 13.02 2.49 1.67
N HIS A 122 13.71 1.99 0.65
CA HIS A 122 13.20 1.80 -0.69
C HIS A 122 12.49 0.46 -0.77
N VAL A 123 11.30 0.44 -1.39
CA VAL A 123 10.54 -0.78 -1.65
C VAL A 123 10.22 -0.84 -3.13
N LYS A 124 10.90 -1.72 -3.85
CA LYS A 124 10.73 -1.92 -5.29
C LYS A 124 9.94 -3.19 -5.56
N TRP A 125 8.95 -3.08 -6.44
CA TRP A 125 8.22 -4.22 -7.01
C TRP A 125 8.64 -4.46 -8.44
N GLU A 126 8.78 -5.74 -8.81
CA GLU A 126 8.93 -6.18 -10.18
C GLU A 126 7.94 -7.32 -10.41
N VAL A 127 7.08 -7.17 -11.41
CA VAL A 127 6.15 -8.23 -11.83
C VAL A 127 6.56 -8.66 -13.23
N LYS A 128 7.13 -9.87 -13.32
CA LYS A 128 7.50 -10.47 -14.61
C LYS A 128 6.39 -11.34 -15.13
N ASN A 129 6.18 -11.28 -16.41
CA ASN A 129 5.26 -12.14 -17.13
C ASN A 129 6.05 -13.24 -17.90
N PRO A 130 6.14 -14.46 -17.38
CA PRO A 130 6.82 -15.56 -18.05
C PRO A 130 5.94 -16.28 -19.09
N SER A 131 4.67 -15.89 -19.24
CA SER A 131 3.70 -16.54 -20.13
C SER A 131 3.65 -15.92 -21.52
N ASP A 132 2.91 -16.56 -22.42
CA ASP A 132 2.65 -16.04 -23.78
C ASP A 132 1.44 -15.09 -23.85
N GLU A 133 0.73 -14.88 -22.74
CA GLU A 133 -0.44 -14.02 -22.63
C GLU A 133 -0.12 -12.70 -21.92
N THR A 134 -0.88 -11.64 -22.19
CA THR A 134 -0.80 -10.39 -21.41
C THR A 134 -1.44 -10.61 -20.05
N ILE A 135 -0.75 -10.24 -18.96
CA ILE A 135 -1.28 -10.29 -17.60
C ILE A 135 -1.76 -8.90 -17.14
N TYR A 136 -2.77 -8.90 -16.26
CA TYR A 136 -3.40 -7.68 -15.76
C TYR A 136 -3.52 -7.73 -14.23
N PHE A 137 -3.11 -6.67 -13.54
CA PHE A 137 -3.17 -6.59 -12.07
C PHE A 137 -3.21 -5.15 -11.56
N THR A 138 -3.54 -5.00 -10.30
CA THR A 138 -3.19 -3.81 -9.51
C THR A 138 -2.29 -4.24 -8.36
N ILE A 139 -1.35 -3.37 -7.97
CA ILE A 139 -0.43 -3.62 -6.87
C ILE A 139 -0.34 -2.40 -5.96
N GLY A 140 -0.24 -2.60 -4.64
CA GLY A 140 -0.18 -1.53 -3.69
C GLY A 140 0.57 -1.89 -2.41
N ALA A 141 0.97 -0.84 -1.68
CA ALA A 141 1.48 -0.95 -0.32
C ALA A 141 0.40 -0.53 0.69
N HIS A 142 0.54 -1.02 1.92
CA HIS A 142 -0.38 -0.70 3.01
C HIS A 142 0.37 -0.54 4.34
N PRO A 143 1.45 0.27 4.40
CA PRO A 143 2.22 0.45 5.62
C PRO A 143 1.42 1.22 6.66
N ALA A 144 1.27 0.65 7.86
CA ALA A 144 0.67 1.29 9.01
C ALA A 144 1.75 1.90 9.90
N PHE A 145 1.72 3.21 10.09
CA PHE A 145 2.65 3.91 10.94
C PHE A 145 2.01 4.20 12.29
N ARG A 146 2.61 3.66 13.34
CA ARG A 146 2.18 3.92 14.72
C ARG A 146 2.59 5.32 15.17
N PHE A 147 1.87 5.90 16.11
CA PHE A 147 2.24 7.16 16.74
C PHE A 147 3.44 6.97 17.68
N ALA A 148 4.21 8.04 17.89
CA ALA A 148 5.50 7.95 18.58
C ALA A 148 5.39 7.51 20.05
N LYS A 149 4.28 7.84 20.72
CA LYS A 149 4.03 7.46 22.09
C LYS A 149 2.68 6.75 22.22
N ASN A 150 2.60 5.83 23.18
CA ASN A 150 1.40 5.00 23.38
C ASN A 150 0.14 5.80 23.80
N GLU A 151 0.32 6.94 24.44
CA GLU A 151 -0.76 7.84 24.88
C GLU A 151 -1.19 8.87 23.82
N GLU A 152 -0.50 8.95 22.67
CA GLU A 152 -0.85 9.84 21.58
C GLU A 152 -1.92 9.22 20.69
N GLY A 153 -2.82 10.05 20.17
CA GLY A 153 -3.87 9.69 19.24
C GLY A 153 -3.78 10.47 17.93
N LYS A 154 -4.73 10.23 17.04
CA LYS A 154 -4.78 10.92 15.72
C LYS A 154 -4.68 12.43 15.85
N THR A 155 -5.36 13.03 16.83
CA THR A 155 -5.42 14.49 17.02
C THR A 155 -4.10 15.13 17.45
N ASP A 156 -3.07 14.34 17.78
CA ASP A 156 -1.72 14.82 18.07
C ASP A 156 -0.85 14.94 16.83
N TYR A 157 -1.42 14.55 15.67
CA TYR A 157 -0.74 14.53 14.37
C TYR A 157 -1.52 15.27 13.31
N ILE A 158 -0.81 15.65 12.26
CA ILE A 158 -1.34 16.21 11.03
C ILE A 158 -0.77 15.46 9.82
N LEU A 159 -1.54 15.41 8.74
CA LEU A 159 -1.05 15.00 7.43
C LEU A 159 -0.46 16.22 6.71
N LYS A 160 0.65 16.02 5.98
CA LYS A 160 1.23 17.05 5.14
C LYS A 160 1.43 16.54 3.72
N PHE A 161 1.04 17.36 2.74
CA PHE A 161 1.11 17.07 1.31
C PHE A 161 1.88 18.18 0.59
N PRO A 162 3.22 18.06 0.46
CA PRO A 162 4.06 19.10 -0.11
C PRO A 162 3.60 19.58 -1.48
N GLY A 163 3.51 20.90 -1.67
CA GLY A 163 3.12 21.54 -2.91
C GLY A 163 1.61 21.47 -3.23
N LYS A 164 0.76 21.12 -2.26
CA LYS A 164 -0.70 21.03 -2.46
C LYS A 164 -1.47 22.03 -1.59
N ASP A 165 -2.51 22.61 -2.17
CA ASP A 165 -3.47 23.50 -1.48
C ASP A 165 -4.83 22.80 -1.28
N GLU A 166 -5.16 21.85 -2.15
CA GLU A 166 -6.41 21.10 -2.15
C GLU A 166 -6.18 19.70 -2.73
N LEU A 167 -6.90 18.70 -2.19
CA LEU A 167 -6.97 17.35 -2.71
C LEU A 167 -8.43 16.94 -2.89
N LYS A 168 -8.69 16.00 -3.82
CA LYS A 168 -10.01 15.42 -4.02
C LYS A 168 -9.95 13.92 -3.81
N TYR A 169 -10.91 13.37 -3.08
CA TYR A 169 -10.96 11.95 -2.75
C TYR A 169 -12.35 11.36 -2.90
N CYS A 170 -12.40 10.05 -3.15
CA CYS A 170 -13.61 9.25 -3.06
C CYS A 170 -13.66 8.53 -1.71
N LEU A 171 -14.86 8.19 -1.28
CA LEU A 171 -15.12 7.29 -0.16
C LEU A 171 -15.71 5.97 -0.65
N ILE A 172 -15.56 4.93 0.16
CA ILE A 172 -16.25 3.65 -0.08
C ILE A 172 -17.74 3.82 0.22
N ASN A 173 -18.59 3.56 -0.76
CA ASN A 173 -20.00 3.41 -0.52
C ASN A 173 -20.24 2.12 0.27
N MET A 174 -20.68 2.24 1.52
CA MET A 174 -20.78 1.12 2.45
C MET A 174 -21.87 0.07 2.08
N LYS A 175 -22.77 0.38 1.14
CA LYS A 175 -23.78 -0.57 0.63
C LYS A 175 -23.20 -1.37 -0.54
N GLU A 176 -22.55 -0.70 -1.45
CA GLU A 176 -21.97 -1.29 -2.67
C GLU A 176 -20.56 -1.85 -2.41
N MET A 177 -19.90 -1.46 -1.30
CA MET A 177 -18.54 -1.83 -0.94
C MET A 177 -17.51 -1.46 -2.02
N ALA A 178 -17.76 -0.36 -2.72
CA ALA A 178 -16.95 0.18 -3.80
C ALA A 178 -17.12 1.70 -3.87
N PRO A 179 -16.15 2.48 -4.37
CA PRO A 179 -16.28 3.91 -4.54
C PRO A 179 -17.11 4.27 -5.78
N ASP A 180 -17.82 5.39 -5.71
CA ASP A 180 -18.36 6.08 -6.87
C ASP A 180 -17.37 7.15 -7.33
N PRO A 181 -16.76 7.05 -8.51
CA PRO A 181 -15.76 8.00 -8.96
C PRO A 181 -16.32 9.39 -9.29
N GLU A 182 -17.66 9.54 -9.38
CA GLU A 182 -18.32 10.82 -9.59
C GLU A 182 -18.65 11.52 -8.25
N GLU A 183 -18.65 10.78 -7.14
CA GLU A 183 -18.88 11.33 -5.79
C GLU A 183 -17.54 11.73 -5.15
N LEU A 184 -17.06 12.95 -5.47
CA LEU A 184 -15.80 13.48 -4.98
C LEU A 184 -16.02 14.42 -3.79
N HIS A 185 -15.19 14.23 -2.77
CA HIS A 185 -15.06 15.11 -1.61
C HIS A 185 -13.81 15.99 -1.76
N GLU A 186 -13.86 17.19 -1.20
CA GLU A 186 -12.74 18.14 -1.19
C GLU A 186 -12.04 18.15 0.17
N MET A 187 -10.72 18.11 0.15
CA MET A 187 -9.84 18.30 1.30
C MET A 187 -9.05 19.58 1.10
N LYS A 188 -9.49 20.69 1.70
CA LYS A 188 -8.78 21.97 1.66
C LYS A 188 -7.66 21.97 2.68
N LEU A 189 -6.45 22.20 2.24
CA LEU A 189 -5.26 22.18 3.07
C LEU A 189 -4.98 23.58 3.63
N ASN A 190 -4.43 23.60 4.84
CA ASN A 190 -3.89 24.81 5.44
C ASN A 190 -2.36 24.69 5.47
N GLU A 191 -1.66 25.53 4.71
CA GLU A 191 -0.19 25.44 4.57
C GLU A 191 0.27 24.01 4.28
N GLU A 192 -0.32 23.37 3.24
CA GLU A 192 -0.04 21.99 2.81
C GLU A 192 -0.45 20.91 3.83
N THR A 193 -1.13 21.26 4.93
CA THR A 193 -1.45 20.32 6.01
C THR A 193 -2.95 20.11 6.20
N TYR A 194 -3.30 18.95 6.78
CA TYR A 194 -4.66 18.61 7.18
C TYR A 194 -4.67 17.92 8.55
N PRO A 195 -5.57 18.27 9.47
CA PRO A 195 -5.68 17.63 10.77
C PRO A 195 -5.99 16.13 10.63
N LEU A 196 -5.28 15.29 11.37
CA LEU A 196 -5.61 13.88 11.45
C LEU A 196 -6.66 13.68 12.57
N THR A 197 -7.85 13.19 12.20
CA THR A 197 -8.98 12.99 13.14
C THR A 197 -9.61 11.63 12.99
N GLU A 198 -10.44 11.22 13.96
CA GLU A 198 -11.18 9.95 13.88
C GLU A 198 -12.26 9.97 12.79
N GLU A 199 -12.91 11.10 12.60
CA GLU A 199 -14.01 11.29 11.66
C GLU A 199 -13.59 11.07 10.21
N LEU A 200 -12.31 11.27 9.88
CA LEU A 200 -11.77 11.03 8.53
C LEU A 200 -12.01 9.60 8.05
N PHE A 201 -12.07 8.63 8.98
CA PHE A 201 -12.10 7.20 8.67
C PHE A 201 -13.45 6.54 8.98
N GLU A 202 -14.52 7.31 9.22
CA GLU A 202 -15.86 6.77 9.49
C GLU A 202 -16.44 5.98 8.30
N ASN A 203 -16.02 6.30 7.07
CA ASN A 203 -16.42 5.64 5.84
C ASN A 203 -15.27 4.91 5.17
N ASP A 204 -14.39 4.23 5.96
CA ASP A 204 -13.23 3.49 5.47
C ASP A 204 -12.12 4.42 4.93
N ALA A 205 -11.38 4.01 3.92
CA ALA A 205 -10.22 4.73 3.38
C ALA A 205 -10.63 5.97 2.57
N LEU A 206 -9.80 7.02 2.68
CA LEU A 206 -9.79 8.12 1.71
C LEU A 206 -9.02 7.69 0.49
N ILE A 207 -9.65 7.72 -0.69
CA ILE A 207 -9.07 7.27 -1.96
C ILE A 207 -8.80 8.48 -2.86
N PHE A 208 -7.54 8.73 -3.13
CA PHE A 208 -7.08 9.80 -4.01
C PHE A 208 -6.62 9.22 -5.35
N ASP A 209 -7.14 9.75 -6.46
CA ASP A 209 -6.79 9.34 -7.81
C ASP A 209 -6.04 10.46 -8.56
N ASN A 210 -5.64 10.17 -9.80
CA ASN A 210 -5.03 11.12 -10.74
C ASN A 210 -3.67 11.67 -10.29
N THR A 211 -2.85 10.84 -9.64
CA THR A 211 -1.48 11.19 -9.21
C THR A 211 -1.44 12.49 -8.36
N GLN A 212 -2.48 12.71 -7.56
CA GLN A 212 -2.56 13.90 -6.72
C GLN A 212 -1.50 13.90 -5.61
N ILE A 213 -1.13 12.71 -5.10
CA ILE A 213 -0.21 12.56 -3.98
C ILE A 213 1.04 11.81 -4.47
N GLU A 214 2.14 12.53 -4.58
CA GLU A 214 3.47 11.96 -4.86
C GLU A 214 4.33 11.86 -3.59
N GLU A 215 3.92 12.57 -2.55
CA GLU A 215 4.57 12.58 -1.24
C GLU A 215 3.54 12.92 -0.17
N ALA A 216 3.47 12.11 0.90
CA ALA A 216 2.63 12.37 2.06
C ALA A 216 3.42 12.12 3.34
N TRP A 217 3.21 12.98 4.34
CA TRP A 217 3.88 12.91 5.63
C TRP A 217 2.88 12.86 6.78
N ILE A 218 3.22 12.07 7.78
CA ILE A 218 2.69 12.20 9.13
C ILE A 218 3.63 13.15 9.87
N CYS A 219 3.10 14.25 10.38
CA CYS A 219 3.86 15.22 11.17
C CYS A 219 3.23 15.33 12.57
N HIS A 220 4.03 15.68 13.57
CA HIS A 220 3.49 16.13 14.85
C HIS A 220 2.66 17.40 14.67
N LYS A 221 1.80 17.71 15.63
CA LYS A 221 0.89 18.85 15.58
C LYS A 221 1.59 20.20 15.43
N ASP A 222 2.85 20.29 15.83
CA ASP A 222 3.69 21.49 15.65
C ASP A 222 4.32 21.60 14.24
N GLY A 223 4.01 20.65 13.34
CA GLY A 223 4.52 20.59 11.97
C GLY A 223 5.85 19.83 11.82
N THR A 224 6.45 19.34 12.91
CA THR A 224 7.69 18.54 12.82
C THR A 224 7.43 17.22 12.09
N PRO A 225 8.10 16.92 10.98
CA PRO A 225 7.93 15.68 10.26
C PRO A 225 8.31 14.47 11.11
N TYR A 226 7.53 13.38 11.02
CA TYR A 226 7.74 12.13 11.73
C TYR A 226 8.15 10.99 10.78
N VAL A 227 7.27 10.66 9.85
CA VAL A 227 7.51 9.66 8.80
C VAL A 227 6.75 10.05 7.54
N GLY A 228 7.33 9.79 6.37
CA GLY A 228 6.70 10.09 5.09
C GLY A 228 6.81 8.94 4.10
N VAL A 229 5.92 8.95 3.11
CA VAL A 229 5.94 8.04 1.97
C VAL A 229 6.05 8.86 0.69
N LYS A 230 7.09 8.58 -0.11
CA LYS A 230 7.27 9.14 -1.46
C LYS A 230 6.86 8.09 -2.49
N SER A 231 6.03 8.50 -3.44
CA SER A 231 5.39 7.63 -4.42
C SER A 231 5.20 8.32 -5.76
N GLU A 232 6.29 8.83 -6.32
CA GLU A 232 6.27 9.55 -7.60
C GLU A 232 5.65 8.70 -8.72
N GLY A 233 4.67 9.28 -9.43
CA GLY A 233 3.97 8.65 -10.54
C GLY A 233 3.06 7.48 -10.15
N PHE A 234 2.62 7.38 -8.90
CA PHE A 234 1.55 6.48 -8.50
C PHE A 234 0.19 7.10 -8.84
N PRO A 235 -0.69 6.42 -9.59
CA PRO A 235 -1.97 6.98 -10.01
C PRO A 235 -2.97 7.14 -8.88
N SER A 236 -2.89 6.30 -7.85
CA SER A 236 -3.83 6.29 -6.74
C SER A 236 -3.13 6.21 -5.39
N TYR A 237 -3.77 6.73 -4.35
CA TYR A 237 -3.24 6.74 -2.99
C TYR A 237 -4.36 6.53 -1.98
N GLY A 238 -4.13 5.69 -0.98
CA GLY A 238 -5.03 5.46 0.13
C GLY A 238 -4.51 6.08 1.43
N ILE A 239 -5.41 6.63 2.24
CA ILE A 239 -5.11 6.98 3.63
C ILE A 239 -6.18 6.33 4.50
N TRP A 240 -5.76 5.52 5.46
CA TRP A 240 -6.67 4.72 6.25
C TRP A 240 -6.22 4.55 7.70
N SER A 241 -7.20 4.38 8.56
CA SER A 241 -7.00 3.97 9.95
C SER A 241 -8.25 3.28 10.48
N VAL A 242 -8.14 2.69 11.65
CA VAL A 242 -9.26 2.13 12.41
C VAL A 242 -9.63 3.09 13.54
N LYS A 243 -10.90 3.13 13.92
CA LYS A 243 -11.36 3.92 15.06
C LYS A 243 -10.55 3.59 16.33
N ASP A 244 -10.13 4.63 17.03
CA ASP A 244 -9.33 4.56 18.27
C ASP A 244 -7.98 3.84 18.11
N ALA A 245 -7.56 3.49 16.89
CA ALA A 245 -6.26 2.86 16.65
C ALA A 245 -5.13 3.90 16.68
N PRO A 246 -3.99 3.58 17.33
CA PRO A 246 -2.85 4.49 17.44
C PRO A 246 -1.92 4.41 16.22
N PHE A 247 -2.49 4.37 15.02
CA PHE A 247 -1.74 4.35 13.76
C PHE A 247 -2.53 5.01 12.62
N VAL A 248 -1.85 5.29 11.53
CA VAL A 248 -2.45 5.66 10.24
C VAL A 248 -1.64 5.01 9.10
N CYS A 249 -2.33 4.58 8.05
CA CYS A 249 -1.72 4.03 6.84
C CYS A 249 -1.55 5.11 5.78
N LEU A 250 -0.40 5.10 5.10
CA LEU A 250 -0.10 5.90 3.91
C LEU A 250 0.18 4.93 2.76
N GLU A 251 -0.74 4.83 1.80
CA GLU A 251 -0.84 3.70 0.91
C GLU A 251 -0.68 4.08 -0.57
N PRO A 252 0.53 4.01 -1.13
CA PRO A 252 0.71 4.20 -2.58
C PRO A 252 0.23 2.99 -3.37
N TRP A 253 -0.59 3.23 -4.43
CA TRP A 253 -1.19 2.17 -5.25
C TRP A 253 -0.96 2.38 -6.74
N MET A 254 -0.56 1.32 -7.44
CA MET A 254 -0.57 1.21 -8.89
C MET A 254 -1.88 0.56 -9.32
N GLY A 255 -2.92 1.41 -9.48
CA GLY A 255 -4.31 1.01 -9.62
C GLY A 255 -4.97 0.69 -8.27
N ARG A 256 -6.31 0.73 -8.22
CA ARG A 256 -7.09 0.60 -6.98
C ARG A 256 -8.26 -0.38 -7.10
N CYS A 257 -9.11 -0.45 -6.08
CA CYS A 257 -10.37 -1.20 -6.09
C CYS A 257 -11.29 -0.82 -7.26
N ASP A 258 -12.26 -1.67 -7.56
CA ASP A 258 -13.24 -1.39 -8.61
C ASP A 258 -14.19 -0.26 -8.21
N ASN A 259 -14.73 0.43 -9.21
CA ASN A 259 -15.84 1.34 -9.05
C ASN A 259 -17.17 0.56 -8.92
N ILE A 260 -18.17 1.22 -8.38
CA ILE A 260 -19.55 0.72 -8.38
C ILE A 260 -19.95 0.33 -9.81
N GLY A 261 -20.52 -0.87 -9.97
CA GLY A 261 -21.06 -1.35 -11.24
C GLY A 261 -20.02 -1.86 -12.22
N PHE A 262 -18.75 -1.96 -11.87
CA PHE A 262 -17.74 -2.52 -12.78
C PHE A 262 -17.98 -4.03 -12.98
N ASP A 263 -18.35 -4.43 -14.20
CA ASP A 263 -18.67 -5.80 -14.62
C ASP A 263 -18.00 -6.24 -15.93
N LYS A 264 -17.01 -5.45 -16.37
CA LYS A 264 -16.27 -5.66 -17.60
C LYS A 264 -15.07 -6.59 -17.42
N GLU A 265 -14.37 -6.85 -18.53
CA GLU A 265 -13.09 -7.57 -18.49
C GLU A 265 -12.05 -6.82 -17.66
N ILE A 266 -11.15 -7.57 -16.99
CA ILE A 266 -10.05 -6.99 -16.19
C ILE A 266 -9.22 -6.01 -17.01
N SER A 267 -9.02 -6.28 -18.29
CA SER A 267 -8.29 -5.41 -19.24
C SER A 267 -8.94 -4.04 -19.46
N GLU A 268 -10.22 -3.89 -19.14
CA GLU A 268 -10.98 -2.64 -19.28
C GLU A 268 -11.07 -1.84 -17.96
N LYS A 269 -10.49 -2.38 -16.88
CA LYS A 269 -10.53 -1.73 -15.57
C LYS A 269 -9.72 -0.43 -15.61
N PRO A 270 -10.27 0.71 -15.16
CA PRO A 270 -9.53 1.96 -15.04
C PRO A 270 -8.28 1.80 -14.16
N GLY A 271 -7.13 2.24 -14.66
CA GLY A 271 -5.87 2.20 -13.91
C GLY A 271 -5.26 0.80 -13.75
N ILE A 272 -5.73 -0.19 -14.52
CA ILE A 272 -5.14 -1.53 -14.52
C ILE A 272 -3.71 -1.49 -15.08
N ASN A 273 -2.78 -2.18 -14.44
CA ASN A 273 -1.47 -2.45 -15.01
C ASN A 273 -1.57 -3.65 -15.95
N LYS A 274 -0.81 -3.61 -17.02
CA LYS A 274 -0.64 -4.73 -17.95
C LYS A 274 0.83 -5.00 -18.19
N VAL A 275 1.18 -6.27 -18.39
CA VAL A 275 2.52 -6.70 -18.72
C VAL A 275 2.41 -7.70 -19.89
N GLU A 276 2.99 -7.34 -21.02
CA GLU A 276 2.99 -8.20 -22.20
C GLU A 276 3.90 -9.42 -21.98
N SER A 277 3.74 -10.44 -22.83
CA SER A 277 4.57 -11.64 -22.79
C SER A 277 6.06 -11.32 -22.72
N GLY A 278 6.76 -11.90 -21.73
CA GLY A 278 8.19 -11.72 -21.53
C GLY A 278 8.62 -10.37 -20.97
N GLU A 279 7.69 -9.43 -20.74
CA GLU A 279 8.00 -8.11 -20.19
C GLU A 279 8.00 -8.11 -18.65
N THR A 280 8.45 -7.00 -18.08
CA THR A 280 8.49 -6.75 -16.64
C THR A 280 7.90 -5.38 -16.32
N PHE A 281 6.96 -5.34 -15.39
CA PHE A 281 6.52 -4.10 -14.74
C PHE A 281 7.46 -3.80 -13.57
N GLU A 282 7.85 -2.54 -13.39
CA GLU A 282 8.64 -2.10 -12.26
C GLU A 282 8.04 -0.84 -11.64
N LYS A 283 8.03 -0.78 -10.30
CA LYS A 283 7.65 0.41 -9.55
C LYS A 283 8.29 0.42 -8.17
N GLU A 284 8.66 1.61 -7.70
CA GLU A 284 9.27 1.83 -6.38
C GLU A 284 8.51 2.91 -5.63
N TYR A 285 8.41 2.74 -4.31
CA TYR A 285 8.08 3.80 -3.36
C TYR A 285 9.12 3.83 -2.23
N GLN A 286 9.13 4.90 -1.47
CA GLN A 286 10.11 5.12 -0.41
C GLN A 286 9.39 5.44 0.90
N ILE A 287 9.87 4.86 2.01
CA ILE A 287 9.50 5.29 3.36
C ILE A 287 10.67 6.11 3.91
N VAL A 288 10.40 7.38 4.23
CA VAL A 288 11.40 8.34 4.71
C VAL A 288 11.19 8.58 6.20
N VAL A 289 12.21 8.30 7.00
CA VAL A 289 12.17 8.45 8.45
C VAL A 289 12.90 9.74 8.86
N THR A 290 12.30 10.55 9.70
CA THR A 290 12.97 11.75 10.25
C THR A 290 14.04 11.34 11.28
N ILE A 291 15.21 12.04 11.25
CA ILE A 291 16.37 11.77 12.12
C ILE A 291 16.45 12.84 13.21
#